data_edf42dfb3a7b1a680be8d0170fb902a2
#
_entry.id   edf42dfb3a7b1a680be8d0170fb902a2
#
_cell.length_a   1.000
_cell.length_b   1.000
_cell.length_c   1.000
_cell.angle_alpha   90.00
_cell.angle_beta   90.00
_cell.angle_gamma   90.00
#
_symmetry.space_group_name_H-M   'P 1'
#
loop_
_entity.id
_entity.type
_entity.pdbx_description
1 polymer ?
#
loop_
_entity_poly.entity_id
_entity_poly.type
_entity_poly.pdbx_seq_one_letter_code
_entity_poly.pdbx_strand_id
1 'polypeptide(L)'
;RAKEPSGQLDEIANNIIERAWKQWSKVGNCEVTGRHSWVDVQRLILRCIARDGEVLIRMIKKNTGLCLQILEADLLDDSYNARADNGNEIRFGVEFDSYRRPVAYHLLGNHPGDSQFNADFKRRIRVPAEEIIHPFKTERPEQSRGIPWLVSSMNRLKMLDGYAEAELVAARTGA
;
A
#
# COMPACT_ATOMS: atom_id res chain seq x y z
N ARG A 1 10.75 15.98 17.71
CA ARG A 1 11.82 16.90 18.15
C ARG A 1 12.59 16.26 19.28
N ALA A 2 13.93 16.21 19.17
CA ALA A 2 14.80 15.72 20.23
C ALA A 2 14.80 16.69 21.41
N LYS A 3 14.86 16.11 22.63
CA LYS A 3 14.97 16.87 23.88
C LYS A 3 16.17 16.39 24.69
N GLU A 4 16.81 17.28 25.38
CA GLU A 4 17.83 16.96 26.39
C GLU A 4 17.17 16.33 27.65
N PRO A 5 17.96 15.68 28.53
CA PRO A 5 17.44 15.17 29.80
C PRO A 5 16.79 16.26 30.70
N SER A 6 17.17 17.53 30.51
CA SER A 6 16.58 18.71 31.15
C SER A 6 15.15 19.03 30.67
N GLY A 7 14.67 18.39 29.58
CA GLY A 7 13.40 18.69 28.92
C GLY A 7 13.45 19.82 27.90
N GLN A 8 14.59 20.53 27.78
CA GLN A 8 14.80 21.55 26.76
C GLN A 8 15.01 20.93 25.37
N LEU A 9 14.78 21.72 24.31
CA LEU A 9 15.00 21.25 22.93
C LEU A 9 16.50 21.13 22.66
N ASP A 10 16.91 19.95 22.19
CA ASP A 10 18.26 19.75 21.65
C ASP A 10 18.32 20.33 20.23
N GLU A 11 18.78 21.57 20.12
CA GLU A 11 18.83 22.29 18.84
C GLU A 11 19.82 21.65 17.86
N ILE A 12 20.95 21.12 18.36
CA ILE A 12 21.96 20.48 17.52
C ILE A 12 21.38 19.19 16.88
N ALA A 13 20.81 18.31 17.69
CA ALA A 13 20.18 17.08 17.20
C ALA A 13 19.01 17.41 16.27
N ASN A 14 18.16 18.38 16.60
CA ASN A 14 17.04 18.78 15.76
C ASN A 14 17.49 19.30 14.40
N ASN A 15 18.53 20.12 14.35
CA ASN A 15 19.10 20.62 13.09
C ASN A 15 19.69 19.50 12.22
N ILE A 16 20.32 18.49 12.82
CA ILE A 16 20.85 17.32 12.12
C ILE A 16 19.68 16.51 11.54
N ILE A 17 18.65 16.22 12.34
CA ILE A 17 17.46 15.46 11.93
C ILE A 17 16.74 16.18 10.78
N GLU A 18 16.52 17.49 10.89
CA GLU A 18 15.84 18.26 9.84
C GLU A 18 16.63 18.28 8.53
N ARG A 19 17.94 18.39 8.60
CA ARG A 19 18.80 18.35 7.42
C ARG A 19 18.77 16.99 6.75
N ALA A 20 18.87 15.92 7.54
CA ALA A 20 18.77 14.54 7.04
C ALA A 20 17.40 14.29 6.42
N TRP A 21 16.32 14.74 7.07
CA TRP A 21 14.95 14.64 6.53
C TRP A 21 14.77 15.40 5.22
N LYS A 22 15.23 16.65 5.15
CA LYS A 22 15.19 17.47 3.93
C LYS A 22 15.96 16.82 2.77
N GLN A 23 17.07 16.13 3.07
CA GLN A 23 17.82 15.40 2.05
C GLN A 23 17.11 14.12 1.63
N TRP A 24 16.62 13.33 2.58
CA TRP A 24 15.91 12.08 2.31
C TRP A 24 14.61 12.30 1.54
N SER A 25 13.87 13.36 1.82
CA SER A 25 12.57 13.64 1.21
C SER A 25 12.63 14.11 -0.24
N LYS A 26 13.82 14.37 -0.80
CA LYS A 26 13.99 14.76 -2.20
C LYS A 26 13.74 13.60 -3.16
N VAL A 27 13.41 13.94 -4.40
CA VAL A 27 13.35 12.99 -5.52
C VAL A 27 14.66 12.21 -5.62
N GLY A 28 14.58 10.91 -5.83
CA GLY A 28 15.71 10.00 -5.96
C GLY A 28 16.21 9.38 -4.67
N ASN A 29 15.77 9.84 -3.50
CA ASN A 29 16.31 9.39 -2.22
C ASN A 29 15.32 8.54 -1.40
N CYS A 30 14.05 8.97 -1.31
CA CYS A 30 13.10 8.37 -0.38
C CYS A 30 12.49 7.05 -0.88
N GLU A 31 12.47 6.81 -2.20
CA GLU A 31 11.87 5.59 -2.75
C GLU A 31 12.78 4.93 -3.80
N VAL A 32 12.50 3.65 -4.09
CA VAL A 32 13.44 2.79 -4.83
C VAL A 32 13.54 3.09 -6.31
N THR A 33 12.47 3.63 -6.94
CA THR A 33 12.46 3.94 -8.38
C THR A 33 13.15 5.25 -8.70
N GLY A 34 13.36 6.11 -7.69
CA GLY A 34 14.02 7.41 -7.84
C GLY A 34 13.17 8.47 -8.56
N ARG A 35 11.88 8.23 -8.77
CA ARG A 35 11.00 9.10 -9.56
C ARG A 35 10.21 10.11 -8.72
N HIS A 36 10.02 9.83 -7.44
CA HIS A 36 9.11 10.57 -6.58
C HIS A 36 9.84 11.24 -5.44
N SER A 37 9.34 12.41 -5.04
CA SER A 37 9.65 13.02 -3.76
C SER A 37 8.78 12.37 -2.66
N TRP A 38 9.12 12.62 -1.39
CA TRP A 38 8.28 12.16 -0.28
C TRP A 38 6.84 12.66 -0.35
N VAL A 39 6.63 13.89 -0.83
CA VAL A 39 5.28 14.44 -1.02
C VAL A 39 4.50 13.68 -2.10
N ASP A 40 5.18 13.31 -3.19
CA ASP A 40 4.54 12.53 -4.26
C ASP A 40 4.22 11.11 -3.79
N VAL A 41 5.10 10.50 -3.01
CA VAL A 41 4.86 9.19 -2.36
C VAL A 41 3.63 9.24 -1.45
N GLN A 42 3.49 10.28 -0.61
CA GLN A 42 2.31 10.44 0.24
C GLN A 42 1.01 10.58 -0.58
N ARG A 43 1.04 11.36 -1.67
CA ARG A 43 -0.12 11.49 -2.58
C ARG A 43 -0.46 10.17 -3.26
N LEU A 44 0.56 9.41 -3.67
CA LEU A 44 0.38 8.08 -4.27
C LEU A 44 -0.25 7.11 -3.28
N ILE A 45 0.28 7.03 -2.06
CA ILE A 45 -0.26 6.20 -0.97
C ILE A 45 -1.75 6.51 -0.74
N LEU A 46 -2.09 7.80 -0.56
CA LEU A 46 -3.48 8.19 -0.33
C LEU A 46 -4.40 7.81 -1.49
N ARG A 47 -3.93 7.98 -2.73
CA ARG A 47 -4.67 7.58 -3.93
C ARG A 47 -4.92 6.08 -3.97
N CYS A 48 -3.92 5.25 -3.69
CA CYS A 48 -4.07 3.80 -3.63
C CYS A 48 -5.06 3.38 -2.54
N ILE A 49 -4.97 3.94 -1.33
CA ILE A 49 -5.92 3.65 -0.25
C ILE A 49 -7.36 4.02 -0.66
N ALA A 50 -7.56 5.16 -1.32
CA ALA A 50 -8.90 5.58 -1.74
C ALA A 50 -9.44 4.71 -2.89
N ARG A 51 -8.61 4.38 -3.89
CA ARG A 51 -8.98 3.63 -5.09
C ARG A 51 -9.05 2.13 -4.85
N ASP A 52 -7.98 1.57 -4.25
CA ASP A 52 -7.77 0.13 -4.12
C ASP A 52 -8.08 -0.39 -2.71
N GLY A 53 -8.26 0.51 -1.74
CA GLY A 53 -8.54 0.21 -0.34
C GLY A 53 -7.29 0.10 0.53
N GLU A 54 -6.14 -0.23 -0.05
CA GLU A 54 -4.89 -0.48 0.65
C GLU A 54 -3.67 -0.23 -0.25
N VAL A 55 -2.50 -0.22 0.35
CA VAL A 55 -1.22 -0.20 -0.35
C VAL A 55 -0.16 -0.87 0.53
N LEU A 56 0.84 -1.48 -0.07
CA LEU A 56 1.96 -2.07 0.66
C LEU A 56 3.19 -1.18 0.48
N ILE A 57 3.85 -0.86 1.58
CA ILE A 57 5.06 -0.05 1.59
C ILE A 57 6.17 -0.88 2.20
N ARG A 58 7.09 -1.39 1.38
CA ARG A 58 8.23 -2.15 1.87
C ARG A 58 9.38 -1.21 2.21
N MET A 59 9.91 -1.37 3.40
CA MET A 59 11.09 -0.67 3.89
C MET A 59 12.35 -1.42 3.46
N ILE A 60 13.17 -0.80 2.61
CA ILE A 60 14.41 -1.37 2.09
C ILE A 60 15.60 -0.59 2.66
N LYS A 61 16.48 -1.27 3.37
CA LYS A 61 17.74 -0.71 3.84
C LYS A 61 18.78 -0.80 2.72
N LYS A 62 19.19 0.34 2.18
CA LYS A 62 20.31 0.47 1.25
C LYS A 62 21.55 1.00 1.98
N ASN A 63 22.72 0.94 1.35
CA ASN A 63 23.94 1.56 1.89
C ASN A 63 23.80 3.08 2.08
N THR A 64 22.92 3.72 1.33
CA THR A 64 22.60 5.15 1.40
C THR A 64 21.53 5.49 2.45
N GLY A 65 20.97 4.51 3.14
CA GLY A 65 19.91 4.67 4.14
C GLY A 65 18.62 3.95 3.79
N LEU A 66 17.53 4.36 4.44
CA LEU A 66 16.20 3.81 4.22
C LEU A 66 15.60 4.30 2.90
N CYS A 67 15.12 3.36 2.08
CA CYS A 67 14.29 3.61 0.91
C CYS A 67 12.95 2.89 1.04
N LEU A 68 11.90 3.46 0.46
CA LEU A 68 10.57 2.88 0.41
C LEU A 68 10.31 2.27 -0.97
N GLN A 69 9.72 1.10 -1.00
CA GLN A 69 9.17 0.48 -2.19
C GLN A 69 7.65 0.48 -2.06
N ILE A 70 6.98 1.20 -2.95
CA ILE A 70 5.52 1.25 -2.98
C ILE A 70 5.05 0.12 -3.88
N LEU A 71 4.20 -0.75 -3.35
CA LEU A 71 3.70 -1.95 -4.00
C LEU A 71 2.17 -1.88 -4.09
N GLU A 72 1.64 -2.25 -5.23
CA GLU A 72 0.20 -2.33 -5.44
C GLU A 72 -0.42 -3.47 -4.64
N ALA A 73 -1.68 -3.31 -4.26
CA ALA A 73 -2.45 -4.32 -3.51
C ALA A 73 -2.52 -5.67 -4.25
N ASP A 74 -2.55 -5.64 -5.57
CA ASP A 74 -2.64 -6.82 -6.45
C ASP A 74 -1.41 -7.73 -6.37
N LEU A 75 -0.27 -7.21 -5.88
CA LEU A 75 0.91 -8.03 -5.61
C LEU A 75 0.76 -8.92 -4.37
N LEU A 76 -0.19 -8.65 -3.49
CA LEU A 76 -0.49 -9.52 -2.37
C LEU A 76 -1.48 -10.59 -2.82
N ASP A 77 -1.04 -11.86 -2.83
CA ASP A 77 -1.82 -12.99 -3.35
C ASP A 77 -3.10 -13.23 -2.53
N ASP A 78 -4.21 -12.66 -2.98
CA ASP A 78 -5.52 -12.76 -2.35
C ASP A 78 -6.12 -14.17 -2.40
N SER A 79 -5.65 -14.99 -3.33
CA SER A 79 -6.06 -16.39 -3.46
C SER A 79 -5.35 -17.32 -2.46
N TYR A 80 -4.28 -16.85 -1.81
CA TYR A 80 -3.47 -17.67 -0.94
C TYR A 80 -4.05 -17.76 0.47
N ASN A 81 -4.74 -18.85 0.74
CA ASN A 81 -5.27 -19.19 2.05
C ASN A 81 -4.74 -20.59 2.43
N ALA A 82 -3.97 -20.65 3.52
CA ALA A 82 -3.29 -21.89 3.94
C ALA A 82 -2.97 -21.85 5.44
N ARG A 83 -2.47 -22.96 5.93
CA ARG A 83 -1.77 -23.02 7.22
C ARG A 83 -0.28 -23.23 6.95
N ALA A 84 0.56 -22.35 7.48
CA ALA A 84 2.01 -22.45 7.34
C ALA A 84 2.58 -23.60 8.22
N ASP A 85 3.77 -24.07 7.89
CA ASP A 85 4.43 -25.17 8.63
C ASP A 85 4.68 -24.85 10.11
N ASN A 86 4.81 -23.57 10.44
CA ASN A 86 4.94 -23.07 11.81
C ASN A 86 3.59 -22.96 12.57
N GLY A 87 2.49 -23.41 11.96
CA GLY A 87 1.14 -23.38 12.53
C GLY A 87 0.39 -22.07 12.35
N ASN A 88 1.02 -21.03 11.80
CA ASN A 88 0.39 -19.75 11.51
C ASN A 88 -0.70 -19.90 10.44
N GLU A 89 -1.70 -19.04 10.52
CA GLU A 89 -2.78 -18.98 9.53
C GLU A 89 -2.47 -17.94 8.46
N ILE A 90 -2.57 -18.33 7.19
CA ILE A 90 -2.43 -17.41 6.05
C ILE A 90 -3.82 -17.13 5.51
N ARG A 91 -4.20 -15.84 5.44
CA ARG A 91 -5.46 -15.37 4.85
C ARG A 91 -5.18 -14.26 3.83
N PHE A 92 -5.63 -14.46 2.60
CA PHE A 92 -5.48 -13.48 1.51
C PHE A 92 -4.02 -13.00 1.34
N GLY A 93 -3.06 -13.94 1.49
CA GLY A 93 -1.64 -13.64 1.39
C GLY A 93 -0.99 -13.04 2.63
N VAL A 94 -1.72 -12.76 3.69
CA VAL A 94 -1.19 -12.27 4.97
C VAL A 94 -1.08 -13.42 5.97
N GLU A 95 0.10 -13.65 6.53
CA GLU A 95 0.37 -14.66 7.55
C GLU A 95 0.19 -14.05 8.94
N PHE A 96 -0.61 -14.67 9.80
CA PHE A 96 -0.94 -14.21 11.14
C PHE A 96 -0.48 -15.17 12.22
N ASP A 97 -0.03 -14.62 13.34
CA ASP A 97 0.21 -15.39 14.57
C ASP A 97 -1.11 -15.76 15.30
N SER A 98 -0.98 -16.45 16.45
CA SER A 98 -2.11 -16.83 17.28
C SER A 98 -2.94 -15.65 17.84
N TYR A 99 -2.36 -14.43 17.85
CA TYR A 99 -3.00 -13.19 18.29
C TYR A 99 -3.52 -12.34 17.13
N ARG A 100 -3.57 -12.89 15.92
CA ARG A 100 -3.97 -12.19 14.70
C ARG A 100 -3.07 -11.01 14.31
N ARG A 101 -1.82 -10.98 14.77
CA ARG A 101 -0.85 -10.00 14.31
C ARG A 101 -0.22 -10.49 13.00
N PRO A 102 -0.09 -9.64 11.99
CA PRO A 102 0.63 -10.02 10.77
C PRO A 102 2.11 -10.26 11.08
N VAL A 103 2.63 -11.39 10.63
CA VAL A 103 4.04 -11.79 10.79
C VAL A 103 4.78 -11.87 9.46
N ALA A 104 4.04 -12.06 8.35
CA ALA A 104 4.61 -12.01 7.01
C ALA A 104 3.53 -11.71 5.95
N TYR A 105 3.99 -11.32 4.77
CA TYR A 105 3.21 -11.08 3.57
C TYR A 105 3.73 -11.95 2.43
N HIS A 106 2.83 -12.62 1.72
CA HIS A 106 3.15 -13.48 0.58
C HIS A 106 2.85 -12.73 -0.71
N LEU A 107 3.89 -12.14 -1.28
CA LEU A 107 3.80 -11.31 -2.48
C LEU A 107 4.03 -12.15 -3.74
N LEU A 108 3.32 -11.85 -4.81
CA LEU A 108 3.59 -12.37 -6.14
C LEU A 108 4.89 -11.78 -6.69
N GLY A 109 5.65 -12.56 -7.43
CA GLY A 109 6.90 -12.11 -8.04
C GLY A 109 6.69 -11.07 -9.13
N ASN A 110 5.58 -11.16 -9.86
CA ASN A 110 5.18 -10.27 -10.94
C ASN A 110 3.73 -9.82 -10.75
N HIS A 111 3.38 -8.67 -11.30
CA HIS A 111 2.01 -8.16 -11.25
C HIS A 111 1.06 -9.11 -12.04
N PRO A 112 -0.12 -9.47 -11.47
CA PRO A 112 -1.06 -10.40 -12.12
C PRO A 112 -1.53 -9.95 -13.51
N GLY A 113 -1.60 -8.65 -13.75
CA GLY A 113 -1.96 -8.07 -15.04
C GLY A 113 -0.85 -8.05 -16.09
N ASP A 114 0.37 -8.47 -15.74
CA ASP A 114 1.49 -8.52 -16.67
C ASP A 114 1.51 -9.84 -17.44
N SER A 115 0.96 -9.83 -18.65
CA SER A 115 0.83 -11.03 -19.49
C SER A 115 2.15 -11.48 -20.14
N GLN A 116 3.16 -10.62 -20.22
CA GLN A 116 4.40 -10.92 -20.96
C GLN A 116 5.44 -11.65 -20.10
N PHE A 117 5.42 -11.45 -18.78
CA PHE A 117 6.42 -12.00 -17.84
C PHE A 117 5.84 -13.07 -16.91
N ASN A 118 4.76 -13.71 -17.30
CA ASN A 118 3.96 -14.62 -16.46
C ASN A 118 4.56 -16.02 -16.25
N ALA A 119 5.77 -16.33 -16.72
CA ALA A 119 6.36 -17.67 -16.56
C ALA A 119 6.49 -18.08 -15.07
N ASP A 120 6.65 -17.12 -14.15
CA ASP A 120 6.79 -17.32 -12.70
C ASP A 120 5.63 -16.71 -11.88
N PHE A 121 4.46 -16.52 -12.48
CA PHE A 121 3.29 -15.91 -11.85
C PHE A 121 2.92 -16.51 -10.49
N LYS A 122 3.17 -17.80 -10.28
CA LYS A 122 2.86 -18.50 -9.02
C LYS A 122 3.98 -18.45 -7.98
N ARG A 123 5.12 -17.83 -8.29
CA ARG A 123 6.19 -17.72 -7.32
C ARG A 123 5.83 -16.69 -6.26
N ARG A 124 5.61 -17.17 -5.04
CA ARG A 124 5.38 -16.33 -3.87
C ARG A 124 6.69 -16.00 -3.19
N ILE A 125 6.82 -14.75 -2.80
CA ILE A 125 7.94 -14.24 -2.00
C ILE A 125 7.38 -13.91 -0.62
N ARG A 126 7.86 -14.66 0.40
CA ARG A 126 7.49 -14.36 1.77
C ARG A 126 8.34 -13.22 2.30
N VAL A 127 7.71 -12.10 2.65
CA VAL A 127 8.35 -10.90 3.21
C VAL A 127 7.93 -10.73 4.67
N PRO A 128 8.88 -10.59 5.62
CA PRO A 128 8.56 -10.36 7.03
C PRO A 128 7.70 -9.10 7.22
N ALA A 129 6.74 -9.15 8.16
CA ALA A 129 5.86 -8.02 8.41
C ALA A 129 6.59 -6.78 8.94
N GLU A 130 7.74 -6.95 9.58
CA GLU A 130 8.60 -5.84 10.05
C GLU A 130 9.22 -5.03 8.90
N GLU A 131 9.25 -5.57 7.68
CA GLU A 131 9.67 -4.85 6.48
C GLU A 131 8.50 -4.14 5.77
N ILE A 132 7.24 -4.41 6.17
CA ILE A 132 6.05 -3.94 5.46
C ILE A 132 5.24 -3.00 6.35
N ILE A 133 4.92 -1.82 5.83
CA ILE A 133 3.85 -0.98 6.35
C ILE A 133 2.65 -1.21 5.44
N HIS A 134 1.53 -1.66 6.00
CA HIS A 134 0.30 -1.97 5.29
C HIS A 134 -0.84 -1.04 5.75
N PRO A 135 -0.92 0.19 5.23
CA PRO A 135 -1.95 1.13 5.60
C PRO A 135 -3.25 0.86 4.84
N PHE A 136 -4.33 0.73 5.58
CA PHE A 136 -5.70 0.68 5.10
C PHE A 136 -6.66 1.17 6.18
N LYS A 137 -7.90 1.49 5.81
CA LYS A 137 -8.94 1.85 6.77
C LYS A 137 -9.52 0.59 7.40
N THR A 138 -9.32 0.42 8.70
CA THR A 138 -9.91 -0.67 9.47
C THR A 138 -11.36 -0.32 9.81
N GLU A 139 -12.31 -1.13 9.38
CA GLU A 139 -13.74 -0.99 9.66
C GLU A 139 -14.26 -2.10 10.57
N ARG A 140 -13.52 -3.19 10.72
CA ARG A 140 -13.88 -4.34 11.54
C ARG A 140 -12.65 -4.89 12.28
N PRO A 141 -12.82 -5.43 13.50
CA PRO A 141 -11.77 -6.20 14.16
C PRO A 141 -11.28 -7.33 13.24
N GLU A 142 -10.00 -7.66 13.32
CA GLU A 142 -9.36 -8.75 12.54
C GLU A 142 -9.45 -8.59 11.00
N GLN A 143 -9.72 -7.40 10.50
CA GLN A 143 -9.68 -7.13 9.07
C GLN A 143 -8.25 -7.26 8.55
N SER A 144 -8.04 -8.13 7.57
CA SER A 144 -6.72 -8.43 6.99
C SER A 144 -6.39 -7.62 5.74
N ARG A 145 -7.40 -7.08 5.06
CA ARG A 145 -7.28 -6.36 3.77
C ARG A 145 -8.08 -5.07 3.79
N GLY A 146 -7.64 -4.07 3.06
CA GLY A 146 -8.37 -2.82 2.85
C GLY A 146 -9.58 -2.97 1.94
N ILE A 147 -10.51 -2.03 2.04
CA ILE A 147 -11.71 -1.95 1.17
C ILE A 147 -11.70 -0.57 0.50
N PRO A 148 -11.83 -0.48 -0.84
CA PRO A 148 -11.91 0.79 -1.55
C PRO A 148 -13.01 1.70 -1.02
N TRP A 149 -12.73 3.00 -0.88
CA TRP A 149 -13.69 3.92 -0.28
C TRP A 149 -15.00 4.06 -1.09
N LEU A 150 -14.91 3.88 -2.40
CA LEU A 150 -16.06 4.03 -3.30
C LEU A 150 -16.88 2.75 -3.50
N VAL A 151 -16.51 1.63 -2.86
CA VAL A 151 -17.15 0.33 -3.08
C VAL A 151 -18.66 0.38 -2.84
N SER A 152 -19.12 1.07 -1.80
CA SER A 152 -20.54 1.22 -1.47
C SER A 152 -21.31 2.09 -2.48
N SER A 153 -20.63 2.92 -3.24
CA SER A 153 -21.21 3.85 -4.22
C SER A 153 -21.11 3.36 -5.67
N MET A 154 -20.31 2.33 -5.95
CA MET A 154 -20.04 1.86 -7.31
C MET A 154 -21.29 1.50 -8.10
N ASN A 155 -22.23 0.77 -7.48
CA ASN A 155 -23.49 0.42 -8.15
C ASN A 155 -24.33 1.65 -8.48
N ARG A 156 -24.38 2.64 -7.59
CA ARG A 156 -25.12 3.90 -7.82
C ARG A 156 -24.48 4.71 -8.92
N LEU A 157 -23.16 4.79 -8.98
CA LEU A 157 -22.42 5.46 -10.05
C LEU A 157 -22.69 4.80 -11.41
N LYS A 158 -22.69 3.46 -11.47
CA LYS A 158 -23.03 2.71 -12.69
C LYS A 158 -24.48 2.97 -13.15
N MET A 159 -25.44 3.02 -12.22
CA MET A 159 -26.83 3.34 -12.53
C MET A 159 -27.00 4.78 -13.03
N LEU A 160 -26.27 5.73 -12.44
CA LEU A 160 -26.27 7.14 -12.87
C LEU A 160 -25.71 7.29 -14.28
N ASP A 161 -24.62 6.59 -14.60
CA ASP A 161 -24.02 6.57 -15.94
C ASP A 161 -25.01 6.03 -16.99
N GLY A 162 -25.65 4.90 -16.74
CA GLY A 162 -26.69 4.34 -17.61
C GLY A 162 -27.91 5.26 -17.77
N TYR A 163 -28.31 5.97 -16.71
CA TYR A 163 -29.37 6.97 -16.80
C TYR A 163 -28.98 8.17 -17.68
N ALA A 164 -27.77 8.70 -17.52
CA ALA A 164 -27.27 9.80 -18.33
C ALA A 164 -27.18 9.42 -19.82
N GLU A 165 -26.77 8.18 -20.12
CA GLU A 165 -26.74 7.66 -21.50
C GLU A 165 -28.14 7.56 -22.09
N ALA A 166 -29.12 7.03 -21.35
CA ALA A 166 -30.52 6.92 -21.77
C ALA A 166 -31.14 8.31 -22.05
N GLU A 167 -30.91 9.29 -21.20
CA GLU A 167 -31.36 10.67 -21.39
C GLU A 167 -30.76 11.30 -22.66
N LEU A 168 -29.46 11.06 -22.91
CA LEU A 168 -28.80 11.55 -24.12
C LEU A 168 -29.41 10.95 -25.39
N VAL A 169 -29.70 9.64 -25.38
CA VAL A 169 -30.38 8.95 -26.50
C VAL A 169 -31.79 9.49 -26.70
N ALA A 170 -32.56 9.64 -25.62
CA ALA A 170 -33.91 10.20 -25.68
C ALA A 170 -33.92 11.62 -26.25
N ALA A 171 -32.98 12.48 -25.85
CA ALA A 171 -32.84 13.83 -26.37
C ALA A 171 -32.50 13.84 -27.88
N ARG A 172 -31.67 12.89 -28.35
CA ARG A 172 -31.33 12.79 -29.79
C ARG A 172 -32.45 12.23 -30.64
N THR A 173 -33.31 11.37 -30.09
CA THR A 173 -34.44 10.79 -30.83
C THR A 173 -35.69 11.68 -30.79
N GLY A 174 -35.80 12.60 -29.84
CA GLY A 174 -36.89 13.55 -29.71
C GLY A 174 -36.68 14.93 -30.41
N ALA A 175 -35.48 15.13 -30.99
CA ALA A 175 -35.14 16.31 -31.78
C ALA A 175 -35.25 16.06 -33.28
#